data_26c1d09d73c6be01820d48563335d113
#
_entry.id   26c1d09d73c6be01820d48563335d113
#
_cell.length_a   1.000
_cell.length_b   1.000
_cell.length_c   1.000
_cell.angle_alpha   90.00
_cell.angle_beta   90.00
_cell.angle_gamma   90.00
#
_symmetry.space_group_name_H-M   'P 1'
#
loop_
_entity.id
_entity.type
_entity.pdbx_description
1 polymer ?
#
loop_
_entity_poly.entity_id
_entity_poly.type
_entity_poly.pdbx_seq_one_letter_code
_entity_poly.pdbx_strand_id
1 'polypeptide(L)'
;DYVGVLGLEFFQVGDKLVCNEFAPRPHNSGHFSMDGASYSQFDLQALTMLGIEPSIPTLNSQSVTMKNIVGTQFFENPDFISRILANPNCKLHLYQKEEAR
;
A
#
# COMPACT_ATOMS: atom_id res chain seq x y z
N ASP A 1 -16.81 -15.53 -12.35
CA ASP A 1 -15.39 -15.54 -12.05
C ASP A 1 -14.90 -14.10 -11.85
N TYR A 2 -14.15 -13.86 -10.75
CA TYR A 2 -13.57 -12.54 -10.47
C TYR A 2 -12.18 -12.47 -11.09
N VAL A 3 -11.90 -11.37 -11.81
CA VAL A 3 -10.57 -11.04 -12.32
C VAL A 3 -10.21 -9.65 -11.82
N GLY A 4 -9.14 -9.54 -11.08
CA GLY A 4 -8.73 -8.26 -10.47
C GLY A 4 -7.91 -8.44 -9.19
N VAL A 5 -7.64 -7.34 -8.51
CA VAL A 5 -6.91 -7.33 -7.24
C VAL A 5 -7.84 -7.65 -6.08
N LEU A 6 -7.38 -8.50 -5.19
CA LEU A 6 -8.10 -8.93 -4.00
C LEU A 6 -7.25 -8.68 -2.76
N GLY A 7 -7.76 -7.88 -1.82
CA GLY A 7 -7.22 -7.74 -0.47
C GLY A 7 -7.88 -8.74 0.48
N LEU A 8 -7.07 -9.51 1.20
CA LEU A 8 -7.53 -10.43 2.24
C LEU A 8 -6.72 -10.18 3.51
N GLU A 9 -7.39 -9.71 4.55
CA GLU A 9 -6.78 -9.42 5.84
C GLU A 9 -7.10 -10.48 6.88
N PHE A 10 -6.10 -10.78 7.72
CA PHE A 10 -6.23 -11.70 8.83
C PHE A 10 -5.72 -11.09 10.12
N PHE A 11 -6.36 -11.42 11.23
CA PHE A 11 -5.78 -11.29 12.56
C PHE A 11 -4.98 -12.55 12.89
N GLN A 12 -3.79 -12.39 13.42
CA GLN A 12 -3.06 -13.48 14.03
C GLN A 12 -3.36 -13.51 15.54
N VAL A 13 -3.94 -14.61 16.00
CA VAL A 13 -4.27 -14.85 17.41
C VAL A 13 -3.55 -16.13 17.85
N GLY A 14 -2.39 -15.96 18.48
CA GLY A 14 -1.47 -17.08 18.72
C GLY A 14 -1.03 -17.71 17.40
N ASP A 15 -1.27 -19.00 17.23
CA ASP A 15 -0.93 -19.76 16.01
C ASP A 15 -2.08 -19.83 14.99
N LYS A 16 -3.17 -19.09 15.23
CA LYS A 16 -4.35 -19.10 14.35
C LYS A 16 -4.45 -17.82 13.56
N LEU A 17 -4.88 -17.95 12.30
CA LEU A 17 -5.28 -16.83 11.46
C LEU A 17 -6.81 -16.73 11.42
N VAL A 18 -7.34 -15.58 11.75
CA VAL A 18 -8.77 -15.27 11.72
C VAL A 18 -9.00 -14.22 10.64
N CYS A 19 -9.85 -14.52 9.65
CA CYS A 19 -10.15 -13.58 8.59
C CYS A 19 -10.82 -12.33 9.17
N ASN A 20 -10.28 -11.17 8.83
CA ASN A 20 -10.81 -9.86 9.22
C ASN A 20 -11.64 -9.24 8.10
N GLU A 21 -11.03 -9.04 6.94
CA GLU A 21 -11.65 -8.34 5.83
C GLU A 21 -11.34 -9.02 4.49
N PHE A 22 -12.32 -9.01 3.62
CA PHE A 22 -12.25 -9.42 2.22
C PHE A 22 -12.63 -8.22 1.35
N ALA A 23 -11.70 -7.73 0.56
CA ALA A 23 -11.89 -6.57 -0.29
C ALA A 23 -11.57 -6.90 -1.76
N PRO A 24 -12.56 -7.09 -2.65
CA PRO A 24 -12.33 -7.35 -4.09
C PRO A 24 -12.01 -6.03 -4.82
N ARG A 25 -10.95 -5.36 -4.41
CA ARG A 25 -10.45 -4.08 -4.90
C ARG A 25 -9.05 -3.80 -4.36
N PRO A 26 -8.33 -2.80 -4.90
CA PRO A 26 -7.15 -2.26 -4.23
C PRO A 26 -7.46 -1.90 -2.77
N HIS A 27 -6.55 -2.29 -1.88
CA HIS A 27 -6.72 -2.17 -0.45
C HIS A 27 -5.52 -1.47 0.20
N ASN A 28 -5.74 -0.81 1.36
CA ASN A 28 -4.69 -0.07 2.04
C ASN A 28 -3.45 -0.93 2.36
N SER A 29 -3.65 -2.18 2.77
CA SER A 29 -2.55 -3.11 3.04
C SER A 29 -1.66 -3.40 1.82
N GLY A 30 -2.18 -3.19 0.60
CA GLY A 30 -1.45 -3.35 -0.65
C GLY A 30 -0.70 -2.09 -1.13
N HIS A 31 -0.81 -0.95 -0.44
CA HIS A 31 -0.16 0.29 -0.87
C HIS A 31 1.37 0.23 -0.85
N PHE A 32 1.96 -0.65 -0.06
CA PHE A 32 3.41 -0.89 -0.08
C PHE A 32 3.92 -1.24 -1.48
N SER A 33 3.07 -1.82 -2.33
CA SER A 33 3.42 -2.24 -3.68
C SER A 33 3.71 -1.08 -4.63
N MET A 34 3.27 0.16 -4.33
CA MET A 34 3.51 1.32 -5.19
C MET A 34 4.99 1.57 -5.47
N ASP A 35 5.84 1.38 -4.46
CA ASP A 35 7.29 1.55 -4.59
C ASP A 35 8.06 0.27 -4.27
N GLY A 36 7.43 -0.67 -3.61
CA GLY A 36 8.05 -1.88 -3.09
C GLY A 36 7.98 -3.10 -4.00
N ALA A 37 7.25 -3.02 -5.12
CA ALA A 37 7.07 -4.14 -6.05
C ALA A 37 7.23 -3.70 -7.51
N SER A 38 7.42 -4.68 -8.41
CA SER A 38 7.52 -4.45 -9.86
C SER A 38 6.20 -3.97 -10.49
N TYR A 39 5.07 -4.30 -9.87
CA TYR A 39 3.74 -3.75 -10.16
C TYR A 39 3.09 -3.33 -8.86
N SER A 40 2.49 -2.16 -8.85
CA SER A 40 1.58 -1.79 -7.76
C SER A 40 0.25 -2.55 -7.88
N GLN A 41 -0.50 -2.62 -6.80
CA GLN A 41 -1.87 -3.15 -6.85
C GLN A 41 -2.77 -2.37 -7.83
N PHE A 42 -2.48 -1.10 -8.07
CA PHE A 42 -3.23 -0.25 -9.01
C PHE A 42 -2.88 -0.60 -10.46
N ASP A 43 -1.58 -0.86 -10.75
CA ASP A 43 -1.15 -1.34 -12.07
C ASP A 43 -1.81 -2.69 -12.38
N LEU A 44 -1.79 -3.62 -11.44
CA LEU A 44 -2.43 -4.93 -11.59
C LEU A 44 -3.94 -4.79 -11.82
N GLN A 45 -4.61 -3.93 -11.08
CA GLN A 45 -6.03 -3.69 -11.28
C GLN A 45 -6.30 -3.10 -12.67
N ALA A 46 -5.51 -2.13 -13.12
CA ALA A 46 -5.66 -1.52 -14.43
C ALA A 46 -5.43 -2.52 -15.57
N LEU A 47 -4.34 -3.31 -15.49
CA LEU A 47 -4.03 -4.34 -16.48
C LEU A 47 -5.15 -5.37 -16.60
N THR A 48 -5.65 -5.86 -15.47
CA THR A 48 -6.74 -6.85 -15.48
C THR A 48 -8.05 -6.28 -16.03
N MET A 49 -8.37 -5.02 -15.76
CA MET A 49 -9.54 -4.34 -16.36
C MET A 49 -9.41 -4.17 -17.88
N LEU A 50 -8.18 -4.05 -18.39
CA LEU A 50 -7.89 -3.99 -19.82
C LEU A 50 -7.80 -5.37 -20.47
N GLY A 51 -7.98 -6.45 -19.72
CA GLY A 51 -7.83 -7.82 -20.22
C GLY A 51 -6.38 -8.21 -20.51
N ILE A 52 -5.41 -7.48 -19.93
CA ILE A 52 -3.99 -7.76 -20.07
C ILE A 52 -3.56 -8.64 -18.90
N GLU A 53 -2.98 -9.79 -19.18
CA GLU A 53 -2.44 -10.69 -18.16
C GLU A 53 -1.07 -10.16 -17.67
N PRO A 54 -0.94 -9.74 -16.41
CA PRO A 54 0.33 -9.25 -15.89
C PRO A 54 1.30 -10.42 -15.60
N SER A 55 2.59 -10.14 -15.66
CA SER A 55 3.59 -11.06 -15.11
C SER A 55 3.45 -11.17 -13.60
N ILE A 56 4.01 -12.21 -12.99
CA ILE A 56 4.03 -12.40 -11.55
C ILE A 56 4.79 -11.21 -10.89
N PRO A 57 4.17 -10.46 -9.96
CA PRO A 57 4.84 -9.36 -9.26
C PRO A 57 6.01 -9.87 -8.41
N THR A 58 7.06 -9.09 -8.36
CA THR A 58 8.23 -9.33 -7.49
C THR A 58 8.47 -8.15 -6.58
N LEU A 59 9.00 -8.38 -5.37
CA LEU A 59 9.43 -7.30 -4.49
C LEU A 59 10.74 -6.70 -5.00
N ASN A 60 10.88 -5.38 -4.89
CA ASN A 60 12.07 -4.63 -5.26
C ASN A 60 13.18 -4.72 -4.18
N SER A 61 12.87 -5.27 -3.00
CA SER A 61 13.78 -5.43 -1.87
C SER A 61 13.38 -6.65 -1.03
N GLN A 62 14.24 -7.05 -0.08
CA GLN A 62 13.96 -8.17 0.82
C GLN A 62 12.77 -7.91 1.75
N SER A 63 12.54 -6.65 2.10
CA SER A 63 11.40 -6.23 2.94
C SER A 63 10.92 -4.84 2.54
N VAL A 64 9.63 -4.62 2.69
CA VAL A 64 8.99 -3.31 2.47
C VAL A 64 8.11 -3.02 3.67
N THR A 65 8.23 -1.81 4.22
CA THR A 65 7.38 -1.33 5.30
C THR A 65 6.58 -0.14 4.81
N MET A 66 5.28 -0.21 4.95
CA MET A 66 4.36 0.90 4.69
C MET A 66 3.80 1.41 6.02
N LYS A 67 3.76 2.72 6.18
CA LYS A 67 3.16 3.38 7.34
C LYS A 67 2.15 4.43 6.90
N ASN A 68 0.89 4.28 7.33
CA ASN A 68 -0.10 5.32 7.22
C ASN A 68 0.14 6.39 8.29
N ILE A 69 0.19 7.64 7.88
CA ILE A 69 0.29 8.79 8.77
C ILE A 69 -1.06 9.48 8.74
N VAL A 70 -1.73 9.48 9.88
CA VAL A 70 -3.06 10.07 10.04
C VAL A 70 -3.01 11.19 11.08
N GLY A 71 -3.94 12.14 10.99
CA GLY A 71 -4.05 13.26 11.91
C GLY A 71 -3.13 14.43 11.57
N THR A 72 -2.85 15.26 12.59
CA THR A 72 -2.15 16.53 12.47
C THR A 72 -0.63 16.43 12.55
N GLN A 73 -0.08 15.26 12.87
CA GLN A 73 1.36 15.04 13.07
C GLN A 73 2.24 15.57 11.93
N PHE A 74 1.67 15.59 10.74
CA PHE A 74 2.32 16.07 9.53
C PHE A 74 2.51 17.60 9.53
N PHE A 75 1.58 18.33 10.13
CA PHE A 75 1.59 19.77 10.19
C PHE A 75 2.32 20.31 11.43
N GLU A 76 2.45 19.50 12.46
CA GLU A 76 3.07 19.88 13.74
C GLU A 76 4.60 19.89 13.70
N ASN A 77 5.19 19.17 12.72
CA ASN A 77 6.63 19.11 12.58
C ASN A 77 7.05 19.52 11.14
N PRO A 78 7.45 20.77 10.92
CA PRO A 78 7.81 21.26 9.59
C PRO A 78 9.00 20.52 8.96
N ASP A 79 9.88 19.92 9.77
CA ASP A 79 11.03 19.16 9.27
C ASP A 79 10.69 17.71 8.91
N PHE A 80 9.47 17.28 9.18
CA PHE A 80 9.06 15.90 8.99
C PHE A 80 9.20 15.44 7.53
N ILE A 81 8.70 16.25 6.60
CA ILE A 81 8.80 15.98 5.16
C ILE A 81 10.26 15.94 4.72
N SER A 82 11.03 16.94 5.11
CA SER A 82 12.46 17.07 4.75
C SER A 82 13.25 15.84 5.20
N ARG A 83 13.00 15.35 6.41
CA ARG A 83 13.66 14.17 6.97
C ARG A 83 13.31 12.89 6.22
N ILE A 84 12.04 12.73 5.80
CA ILE A 84 11.64 11.58 4.97
C ILE A 84 12.30 11.65 3.61
N LEU A 85 12.23 12.79 2.95
CA LEU A 85 12.79 12.98 1.60
C LEU A 85 14.32 12.91 1.56
N ALA A 86 15.01 13.19 2.66
CA ALA A 86 16.45 13.02 2.78
C ALA A 86 16.90 11.55 2.78
N ASN A 87 15.99 10.61 3.04
CA ASN A 87 16.30 9.18 3.00
C ASN A 87 15.91 8.59 1.63
N PRO A 88 16.88 8.14 0.80
CA PRO A 88 16.59 7.62 -0.54
C PRO A 88 15.73 6.35 -0.54
N ASN A 89 15.69 5.63 0.58
CA ASN A 89 14.88 4.42 0.74
C ASN A 89 13.44 4.71 1.23
N CYS A 90 13.11 5.97 1.50
CA CYS A 90 11.76 6.38 1.85
C CYS A 90 11.05 6.99 0.64
N LYS A 91 9.78 6.66 0.50
CA LYS A 91 8.86 7.26 -0.47
C LYS A 91 7.69 7.87 0.28
N LEU A 92 7.28 9.07 -0.12
CA LEU A 92 6.20 9.80 0.53
C LEU A 92 5.07 10.03 -0.46
N HIS A 93 3.89 9.55 -0.11
CA HIS A 93 2.66 9.75 -0.86
C HIS A 93 1.73 10.67 -0.08
N LEU A 94 1.44 11.83 -0.65
CA LEU A 94 0.56 12.83 -0.06
C LEU A 94 -0.82 12.75 -0.71
N TYR A 95 -1.80 12.39 0.09
CA TYR A 95 -3.20 12.51 -0.31
C TYR A 95 -3.67 13.89 0.12
N GLN A 96 -3.97 14.77 -0.81
CA GLN A 96 -4.46 16.14 -0.55
C GLN A 96 -5.83 16.10 0.15
N LYS A 97 -5.80 15.77 1.45
CA LYS A 97 -6.99 15.82 2.30
C LYS A 97 -7.07 17.18 2.95
N GLU A 98 -8.21 17.82 2.82
CA GLU A 98 -8.47 19.14 3.44
C GLU A 98 -8.68 19.04 4.94
N GLU A 99 -9.01 17.85 5.46
CA GLU A 99 -9.23 17.58 6.87
C GLU A 99 -8.35 16.41 7.36
N ALA A 100 -7.84 16.53 8.56
CA ALA A 100 -7.18 15.45 9.28
C ALA A 100 -8.21 14.37 9.66
N ARG A 101 -8.24 13.28 8.90
CA ARG A 101 -9.05 12.09 9.19
C ARG A 101 -8.16 10.88 9.32
#